data_8456c064ab4e7c5481d60d836aa544e9
#
_entry.id   8456c064ab4e7c5481d60d836aa544e9
#
_cell.length_a   1.000
_cell.length_b   1.000
_cell.length_c   1.000
_cell.angle_alpha   90.00
_cell.angle_beta   90.00
_cell.angle_gamma   90.00
#
_symmetry.space_group_name_H-M   'P 1'
#
loop_
_entity.id
_entity.type
_entity.pdbx_description
1 polymer ?
#
loop_
_entity_poly.entity_id
_entity_poly.type
_entity_poly.pdbx_seq_one_letter_code
_entity_poly.pdbx_strand_id
1 'polypeptide(L)'
;MTPLPVFVLLSLVCFCISDDRLTTAKPLNARDKLVSSGGVFALGFFTPANSTVDTYIGIWYNKIPQPTYVWVANRDNPIKNGSPGKLVMSSNSDLVLSDSQGRTLWTTTNNFTSATTGTAAILFDSGNLVIQLPNGKHIWQSFDYPTDTALPDMVLPLSTNDGILRRLVAWKGPDDPGTSDYSMGGDSSSDLQVVIWNGTRPYWRRSAWDGSLVSALYQSITGFIVTETIVDRGGELYMTFTVSEGSPSMRMMLDYKGTFKFLAWNSNSSSWEAFIEHPSPICERYAYCGPFGYCDAAETVPKCNCLSGFEPDGVNFSRGCRRKEDLKCGKDNNFSTLRGMKTPDKFLYVRNRSFDQCTEECRRNCSCSAYAYANLKNERAYANLNNGSGAADQSRCLIWLGGLVDMAKFRDGGGGEDLYLRLASSTVDKEINVLKIILPIVASLLILASICLVWICKSRGKRRIKEIKNKHTRQHLQNSKLNELENESIDLPYICFEDIVTATDNFSDYKLLGKGGFGKVYKMQQEILCLIGLPGSR
;
A
#
# COMPACT_ATOMS: atom_id res chain seq x y z
N MET A 1 -67.53 -28.87 33.01
CA MET A 1 -66.27 -28.14 32.91
C MET A 1 -65.15 -29.15 33.02
N THR A 2 -64.66 -29.61 31.92
CA THR A 2 -63.54 -30.56 31.83
C THR A 2 -62.21 -29.75 31.66
N PRO A 3 -61.17 -30.02 32.43
CA PRO A 3 -59.91 -29.31 32.26
C PRO A 3 -59.13 -29.83 31.04
N LEU A 4 -58.74 -28.93 30.16
CA LEU A 4 -57.83 -29.18 29.03
C LEU A 4 -56.45 -29.53 29.60
N PRO A 5 -55.77 -30.60 29.10
CA PRO A 5 -54.39 -30.85 29.43
C PRO A 5 -53.48 -29.90 28.63
N VAL A 6 -52.72 -29.09 29.35
CA VAL A 6 -51.63 -28.27 28.78
C VAL A 6 -50.51 -29.22 28.39
N PHE A 7 -50.35 -29.50 27.10
CA PHE A 7 -49.15 -30.14 26.55
C PHE A 7 -48.00 -29.12 26.58
N VAL A 8 -47.13 -29.23 27.56
CA VAL A 8 -45.81 -28.57 27.54
C VAL A 8 -44.95 -29.31 26.51
N LEU A 9 -44.84 -28.75 25.31
CA LEU A 9 -43.82 -29.14 24.36
C LEU A 9 -42.48 -28.69 24.93
N LEU A 10 -41.78 -29.58 25.66
CA LEU A 10 -40.34 -29.47 25.86
C LEU A 10 -39.69 -29.66 24.49
N SER A 11 -39.38 -28.53 23.81
CA SER A 11 -38.43 -28.53 22.72
C SER A 11 -37.08 -28.93 23.29
N LEU A 12 -36.73 -30.21 23.16
CA LEU A 12 -35.36 -30.70 23.28
C LEU A 12 -34.53 -29.99 22.20
N VAL A 13 -34.01 -28.81 22.54
CA VAL A 13 -32.90 -28.22 21.80
C VAL A 13 -31.72 -29.18 22.03
N CYS A 14 -31.53 -30.08 21.09
CA CYS A 14 -30.35 -30.89 21.00
C CYS A 14 -29.21 -29.90 20.76
N PHE A 15 -28.57 -29.42 21.81
CA PHE A 15 -27.26 -28.77 21.68
C PHE A 15 -26.34 -29.85 21.12
N CYS A 16 -26.14 -29.83 19.82
CA CYS A 16 -25.01 -30.50 19.19
C CYS A 16 -23.75 -29.86 19.81
N ILE A 17 -23.28 -30.42 20.92
CA ILE A 17 -21.99 -30.05 21.50
C ILE A 17 -20.98 -30.41 20.43
N SER A 18 -20.50 -29.41 19.75
CA SER A 18 -19.41 -29.55 18.77
C SER A 18 -18.23 -30.14 19.51
N ASP A 19 -17.70 -31.24 18.98
CA ASP A 19 -16.56 -31.91 19.59
C ASP A 19 -15.28 -31.20 19.13
N ASP A 20 -14.79 -30.31 19.99
CA ASP A 20 -13.62 -29.47 19.74
C ASP A 20 -12.31 -30.06 20.29
N ARG A 21 -12.39 -31.29 20.93
CA ARG A 21 -11.29 -31.85 21.70
C ARG A 21 -10.91 -33.24 21.26
N LEU A 22 -9.60 -33.47 21.15
CA LEU A 22 -8.98 -34.76 20.98
C LEU A 22 -8.19 -35.11 22.26
N THR A 23 -8.46 -36.28 22.81
CA THR A 23 -7.83 -36.78 24.04
C THR A 23 -7.22 -38.17 23.78
N THR A 24 -6.49 -38.69 24.79
CA THR A 24 -5.97 -40.08 24.71
C THR A 24 -7.11 -41.11 24.58
N ALA A 25 -8.28 -40.87 25.18
CA ALA A 25 -9.44 -41.74 25.09
C ALA A 25 -10.23 -41.58 23.77
N LYS A 26 -10.06 -40.47 23.07
CA LYS A 26 -10.84 -40.12 21.87
C LYS A 26 -9.93 -39.73 20.71
N PRO A 27 -9.45 -40.72 19.95
CA PRO A 27 -8.68 -40.47 18.74
C PRO A 27 -9.56 -39.94 17.61
N LEU A 28 -8.95 -39.27 16.63
CA LEU A 28 -9.59 -38.87 15.37
C LEU A 28 -9.30 -39.91 14.30
N ASN A 29 -10.32 -40.58 13.77
CA ASN A 29 -10.19 -41.53 12.69
C ASN A 29 -10.51 -40.89 11.32
N ALA A 30 -10.26 -41.61 10.23
CA ALA A 30 -10.36 -41.13 8.86
C ALA A 30 -11.71 -40.50 8.46
N ARG A 31 -12.81 -40.81 9.14
CA ARG A 31 -14.15 -40.29 8.87
C ARG A 31 -14.60 -39.23 9.87
N ASP A 32 -13.83 -39.03 10.92
CA ASP A 32 -14.16 -38.12 12.00
C ASP A 32 -13.62 -36.72 11.70
N LYS A 33 -14.26 -35.70 12.27
CA LYS A 33 -13.74 -34.35 12.31
C LYS A 33 -13.96 -33.72 13.68
N LEU A 34 -13.00 -32.94 14.16
CA LEU A 34 -13.20 -31.99 15.23
C LEU A 34 -13.80 -30.71 14.64
N VAL A 35 -14.65 -30.04 15.39
CA VAL A 35 -15.22 -28.75 14.99
C VAL A 35 -15.07 -27.80 16.16
N SER A 36 -14.51 -26.62 15.92
CA SER A 36 -14.35 -25.60 16.96
C SER A 36 -15.69 -25.22 17.61
N SER A 37 -15.68 -24.73 18.85
CA SER A 37 -16.88 -24.52 19.66
C SER A 37 -17.94 -23.63 19.00
N GLY A 38 -17.53 -22.58 18.25
CA GLY A 38 -18.41 -21.72 17.44
C GLY A 38 -18.70 -22.26 16.03
N GLY A 39 -18.16 -23.43 15.70
CA GLY A 39 -18.37 -24.07 14.42
C GLY A 39 -17.66 -23.38 13.25
N VAL A 40 -16.63 -22.58 13.51
CA VAL A 40 -15.92 -21.77 12.48
C VAL A 40 -14.93 -22.63 11.71
N PHE A 41 -14.15 -23.45 12.41
CA PHE A 41 -13.12 -24.30 11.83
C PHE A 41 -13.39 -25.79 12.07
N ALA A 42 -12.87 -26.62 11.20
CA ALA A 42 -12.85 -28.07 11.38
C ALA A 42 -11.43 -28.61 11.14
N LEU A 43 -11.07 -29.66 11.88
CA LEU A 43 -9.86 -30.47 11.72
C LEU A 43 -10.27 -31.88 11.32
N GLY A 44 -9.65 -32.44 10.30
CA GLY A 44 -9.94 -33.81 9.86
C GLY A 44 -9.06 -34.27 8.72
N PHE A 45 -9.38 -35.45 8.22
CA PHE A 45 -8.70 -36.02 7.07
C PHE A 45 -9.31 -35.48 5.78
N PHE A 46 -8.46 -35.20 4.79
CA PHE A 46 -8.89 -34.78 3.48
C PHE A 46 -7.99 -35.33 2.37
N THR A 47 -8.57 -35.44 1.18
CA THR A 47 -7.87 -35.81 -0.04
C THR A 47 -8.07 -34.67 -1.03
N PRO A 48 -7.00 -34.06 -1.58
CA PRO A 48 -7.11 -33.02 -2.60
C PRO A 48 -7.87 -33.50 -3.84
N ALA A 49 -8.54 -32.58 -4.55
CA ALA A 49 -9.47 -32.93 -5.63
C ALA A 49 -8.83 -33.76 -6.76
N ASN A 50 -7.58 -33.49 -7.09
CA ASN A 50 -6.85 -34.18 -8.15
C ASN A 50 -6.00 -35.36 -7.66
N SER A 51 -6.05 -35.68 -6.35
CA SER A 51 -5.37 -36.86 -5.80
C SER A 51 -6.41 -37.93 -5.48
N THR A 52 -6.21 -39.15 -5.94
CA THR A 52 -7.07 -40.29 -5.60
C THR A 52 -6.51 -41.15 -4.47
N VAL A 53 -5.28 -40.88 -4.06
CA VAL A 53 -4.50 -41.79 -3.18
C VAL A 53 -3.84 -41.12 -1.98
N ASP A 54 -3.62 -39.81 -2.01
CA ASP A 54 -2.91 -39.07 -0.97
C ASP A 54 -3.87 -38.42 0.00
N THR A 55 -3.78 -38.79 1.28
CA THR A 55 -4.63 -38.23 2.34
C THR A 55 -3.79 -37.47 3.35
N TYR A 56 -4.31 -36.32 3.75
CA TYR A 56 -3.68 -35.39 4.69
C TYR A 56 -4.58 -35.13 5.89
N ILE A 57 -4.00 -34.66 6.99
CA ILE A 57 -4.73 -34.07 8.12
C ILE A 57 -4.61 -32.54 8.04
N GLY A 58 -5.72 -31.81 8.08
CA GLY A 58 -5.70 -30.36 7.94
C GLY A 58 -6.82 -29.67 8.67
N ILE A 59 -6.70 -28.36 8.78
CA ILE A 59 -7.70 -27.44 9.33
C ILE A 59 -8.27 -26.61 8.17
N TRP A 60 -9.59 -26.45 8.15
CA TRP A 60 -10.31 -25.66 7.13
C TRP A 60 -11.48 -24.88 7.72
N TYR A 61 -11.97 -23.88 6.99
CA TYR A 61 -13.21 -23.15 7.35
C TYR A 61 -14.42 -24.06 7.21
N ASN A 62 -15.06 -24.42 8.35
CA ASN A 62 -16.15 -25.38 8.38
C ASN A 62 -17.46 -24.90 7.75
N LYS A 63 -17.72 -23.56 7.76
CA LYS A 63 -18.94 -22.95 7.22
C LYS A 63 -18.81 -22.49 5.76
N ILE A 64 -17.63 -22.60 5.17
CA ILE A 64 -17.39 -22.23 3.77
C ILE A 64 -17.65 -23.46 2.91
N PRO A 65 -18.57 -23.39 1.90
CA PRO A 65 -18.95 -24.55 1.07
C PRO A 65 -17.78 -25.15 0.30
N GLN A 66 -16.88 -24.32 -0.20
CA GLN A 66 -15.67 -24.76 -0.86
C GLN A 66 -14.60 -25.07 0.18
N PRO A 67 -14.06 -26.30 0.27
CA PRO A 67 -13.01 -26.62 1.23
C PRO A 67 -11.83 -25.66 1.10
N THR A 68 -11.56 -24.94 2.18
CA THR A 68 -10.48 -23.94 2.23
C THR A 68 -9.57 -24.30 3.38
N TYR A 69 -8.51 -25.04 3.05
CA TYR A 69 -7.51 -25.48 4.02
C TYR A 69 -6.61 -24.32 4.41
N VAL A 70 -6.36 -24.18 5.72
CA VAL A 70 -5.53 -23.12 6.29
C VAL A 70 -4.28 -23.66 6.99
N TRP A 71 -4.25 -24.96 7.27
CA TRP A 71 -3.12 -25.64 7.87
C TRP A 71 -3.13 -27.12 7.50
N VAL A 72 -1.94 -27.72 7.29
CA VAL A 72 -1.77 -29.15 6.96
C VAL A 72 -0.61 -29.71 7.76
N ALA A 73 -0.85 -30.79 8.53
CA ALA A 73 0.16 -31.39 9.39
C ALA A 73 1.23 -32.15 8.60
N ASN A 74 0.80 -33.11 7.79
CA ASN A 74 1.68 -34.08 7.11
C ASN A 74 1.89 -33.76 5.63
N ARG A 75 2.09 -32.48 5.30
CA ARG A 75 2.13 -31.98 3.93
C ARG A 75 3.18 -32.68 3.04
N ASP A 76 4.33 -33.06 3.62
CA ASP A 76 5.44 -33.72 2.89
C ASP A 76 5.44 -35.25 3.06
N ASN A 77 4.56 -35.80 3.89
CA ASN A 77 4.45 -37.21 4.16
C ASN A 77 2.98 -37.67 4.20
N PRO A 78 2.28 -37.65 3.05
CA PRO A 78 0.87 -38.04 2.99
C PRO A 78 0.65 -39.51 3.32
N ILE A 79 -0.55 -39.83 3.79
CA ILE A 79 -1.03 -41.20 3.89
C ILE A 79 -1.30 -41.69 2.48
N LYS A 80 -0.62 -42.74 2.06
CA LYS A 80 -0.69 -43.27 0.70
C LYS A 80 -1.78 -44.34 0.53
N ASN A 81 -2.22 -44.52 -0.72
CA ASN A 81 -3.06 -45.63 -1.17
C ASN A 81 -4.44 -45.73 -0.50
N GLY A 82 -5.04 -44.58 -0.13
CA GLY A 82 -6.36 -44.57 0.52
C GLY A 82 -6.43 -45.30 1.85
N SER A 83 -5.28 -45.57 2.47
CA SER A 83 -5.16 -46.24 3.77
C SER A 83 -5.83 -45.38 4.85
N PRO A 84 -6.62 -45.95 5.77
CA PRO A 84 -7.20 -45.16 6.84
C PRO A 84 -6.09 -44.67 7.79
N GLY A 85 -6.06 -43.33 8.02
CA GLY A 85 -5.18 -42.72 9.00
C GLY A 85 -5.84 -42.62 10.37
N LYS A 86 -5.02 -42.44 11.39
CA LYS A 86 -5.47 -42.20 12.76
C LYS A 86 -4.61 -41.10 13.42
N LEU A 87 -5.25 -40.08 13.98
CA LEU A 87 -4.59 -39.07 14.80
C LEU A 87 -4.91 -39.33 16.27
N VAL A 88 -3.87 -39.52 17.07
CA VAL A 88 -4.03 -39.83 18.51
C VAL A 88 -3.22 -38.88 19.37
N MET A 89 -3.70 -38.65 20.59
CA MET A 89 -2.90 -38.07 21.67
C MET A 89 -2.08 -39.19 22.32
N SER A 90 -0.76 -39.08 22.28
CA SER A 90 0.13 -40.04 22.94
C SER A 90 0.18 -39.86 24.45
N SER A 91 0.76 -40.83 25.16
CA SER A 91 1.01 -40.72 26.62
C SER A 91 1.95 -39.54 26.97
N ASN A 92 2.79 -39.13 26.05
CA ASN A 92 3.73 -37.99 26.23
C ASN A 92 3.09 -36.64 25.84
N SER A 93 1.78 -36.58 25.66
CA SER A 93 1.05 -35.38 25.26
C SER A 93 1.41 -34.86 23.86
N ASP A 94 1.90 -35.72 22.97
CA ASP A 94 2.09 -35.43 21.55
C ASP A 94 0.90 -35.88 20.71
N LEU A 95 0.56 -35.12 19.69
CA LEU A 95 -0.29 -35.60 18.61
C LEU A 95 0.55 -36.45 17.67
N VAL A 96 0.08 -37.66 17.38
CA VAL A 96 0.76 -38.63 16.49
C VAL A 96 -0.21 -39.05 15.41
N LEU A 97 0.17 -38.80 14.15
CA LEU A 97 -0.52 -39.31 12.97
C LEU A 97 0.15 -40.61 12.51
N SER A 98 -0.65 -41.65 12.41
CA SER A 98 -0.19 -42.94 11.87
C SER A 98 -1.08 -43.43 10.74
N ASP A 99 -0.49 -44.27 9.85
CA ASP A 99 -1.24 -45.01 8.85
C ASP A 99 -1.88 -46.29 9.45
N SER A 100 -2.55 -47.09 8.60
CA SER A 100 -3.19 -48.34 8.99
C SER A 100 -2.20 -49.44 9.43
N GLN A 101 -0.90 -49.29 9.14
CA GLN A 101 0.15 -50.18 9.58
C GLN A 101 0.82 -49.74 10.88
N GLY A 102 0.37 -48.62 11.46
CA GLY A 102 0.93 -48.06 12.69
C GLY A 102 2.23 -47.26 12.48
N ARG A 103 2.64 -46.99 11.21
CA ARG A 103 3.81 -46.17 10.94
C ARG A 103 3.48 -44.70 11.26
N THR A 104 4.32 -44.06 12.05
CA THR A 104 4.19 -42.62 12.34
C THR A 104 4.58 -41.80 11.10
N LEU A 105 3.66 -40.98 10.62
CA LEU A 105 3.83 -40.12 9.49
C LEU A 105 4.10 -38.67 9.90
N TRP A 106 3.56 -38.26 11.04
CA TRP A 106 3.75 -36.92 11.58
C TRP A 106 3.52 -36.93 13.11
N THR A 107 4.23 -36.11 13.84
CA THR A 107 4.04 -35.91 15.27
C THR A 107 4.36 -34.47 15.66
N THR A 108 3.68 -33.96 16.69
CA THR A 108 4.14 -32.78 17.39
C THR A 108 5.40 -33.13 18.16
N THR A 109 6.43 -32.28 18.07
CA THR A 109 7.60 -32.38 18.94
C THR A 109 7.45 -31.35 20.04
N ASN A 110 6.91 -31.76 21.19
CA ASN A 110 6.98 -30.92 22.37
C ASN A 110 8.14 -31.43 23.25
N ASN A 111 8.86 -30.52 23.91
CA ASN A 111 9.93 -30.85 24.84
C ASN A 111 9.38 -31.27 26.22
N PHE A 112 8.11 -31.68 26.27
CA PHE A 112 7.42 -32.01 27.51
C PHE A 112 7.58 -33.52 27.78
N THR A 113 8.34 -33.87 28.80
CA THR A 113 8.71 -35.27 29.10
C THR A 113 7.79 -35.95 30.11
N SER A 114 6.79 -35.25 30.64
CA SER A 114 5.88 -35.79 31.67
C SER A 114 4.50 -36.11 31.12
N ALA A 115 4.10 -37.35 31.19
CA ALA A 115 2.70 -37.74 30.95
C ALA A 115 1.78 -37.03 31.95
N THR A 116 0.89 -36.16 31.44
CA THR A 116 -0.08 -35.45 32.28
C THR A 116 -1.49 -35.91 31.89
N THR A 117 -2.14 -36.61 32.82
CA THR A 117 -3.54 -37.04 32.64
C THR A 117 -4.44 -35.81 32.44
N GLY A 118 -5.33 -35.85 31.45
CA GLY A 118 -6.24 -34.75 31.15
C GLY A 118 -5.74 -33.72 30.15
N THR A 119 -4.56 -33.95 29.52
CA THR A 119 -4.12 -33.16 28.37
C THR A 119 -5.06 -33.37 27.18
N ALA A 120 -5.39 -32.32 26.48
CA ALA A 120 -6.24 -32.36 25.28
C ALA A 120 -5.68 -31.46 24.16
N ALA A 121 -5.88 -31.86 22.92
CA ALA A 121 -5.73 -30.98 21.78
C ALA A 121 -7.10 -30.34 21.49
N ILE A 122 -7.15 -29.01 21.45
CA ILE A 122 -8.37 -28.21 21.32
C ILE A 122 -8.27 -27.38 20.06
N LEU A 123 -9.32 -27.43 19.23
CA LEU A 123 -9.44 -26.56 18.05
C LEU A 123 -10.25 -25.33 18.43
N PHE A 124 -9.60 -24.16 18.43
CA PHE A 124 -10.26 -22.88 18.73
C PHE A 124 -10.95 -22.27 17.50
N ASP A 125 -11.88 -21.34 17.76
CA ASP A 125 -12.57 -20.56 16.70
C ASP A 125 -11.64 -19.58 15.94
N SER A 126 -10.42 -19.38 16.41
CA SER A 126 -9.34 -18.72 15.68
C SER A 126 -8.70 -19.58 14.57
N GLY A 127 -9.00 -20.89 14.52
CA GLY A 127 -8.33 -21.87 13.68
C GLY A 127 -7.05 -22.43 14.28
N ASN A 128 -6.69 -22.04 15.51
CA ASN A 128 -5.53 -22.55 16.22
C ASN A 128 -5.83 -23.90 16.87
N LEU A 129 -5.07 -24.95 16.54
CA LEU A 129 -5.07 -26.23 17.25
C LEU A 129 -4.01 -26.16 18.33
N VAL A 130 -4.41 -26.32 19.58
CA VAL A 130 -3.54 -26.15 20.76
C VAL A 130 -3.54 -27.40 21.60
N ILE A 131 -2.36 -27.87 22.01
CA ILE A 131 -2.24 -28.88 23.05
C ILE A 131 -2.19 -28.16 24.40
N GLN A 132 -3.21 -28.40 25.22
CA GLN A 132 -3.40 -27.75 26.50
C GLN A 132 -3.34 -28.74 27.67
N LEU A 133 -2.55 -28.41 28.68
CA LEU A 133 -2.50 -29.12 29.94
C LEU A 133 -3.77 -28.85 30.80
N PRO A 134 -4.10 -29.69 31.81
CA PRO A 134 -5.25 -29.46 32.68
C PRO A 134 -5.24 -28.13 33.44
N ASN A 135 -4.06 -27.56 33.66
CA ASN A 135 -3.88 -26.25 34.31
C ASN A 135 -4.04 -25.06 33.34
N GLY A 136 -4.45 -25.30 32.09
CA GLY A 136 -4.64 -24.29 31.08
C GLY A 136 -3.38 -23.89 30.31
N LYS A 137 -2.20 -24.42 30.65
CA LYS A 137 -0.94 -24.10 29.96
C LYS A 137 -0.91 -24.72 28.56
N HIS A 138 -0.58 -23.92 27.55
CA HIS A 138 -0.33 -24.38 26.20
C HIS A 138 1.10 -24.90 26.09
N ILE A 139 1.29 -26.09 25.51
CA ILE A 139 2.60 -26.72 25.31
C ILE A 139 2.97 -26.87 23.84
N TRP A 140 2.00 -26.75 22.95
CA TRP A 140 2.18 -26.73 21.50
C TRP A 140 0.96 -26.03 20.85
N GLN A 141 1.15 -25.38 19.72
CA GLN A 141 0.08 -24.82 18.92
C GLN A 141 0.40 -24.79 17.42
N SER A 142 -0.62 -25.00 16.58
CA SER A 142 -0.46 -25.01 15.13
C SER A 142 -0.02 -23.64 14.55
N PHE A 143 -0.35 -22.56 15.22
CA PHE A 143 0.07 -21.21 14.81
C PHE A 143 1.59 -20.99 14.84
N ASP A 144 2.32 -21.76 15.66
CA ASP A 144 3.78 -21.73 15.68
C ASP A 144 4.40 -22.50 14.48
N TYR A 145 3.59 -23.26 13.75
CA TYR A 145 4.04 -24.09 12.60
C TYR A 145 3.18 -23.80 11.37
N PRO A 146 3.25 -22.57 10.82
CA PRO A 146 2.41 -22.16 9.70
C PRO A 146 2.66 -23.02 8.45
N THR A 147 1.63 -23.17 7.63
CA THR A 147 1.77 -23.70 6.27
C THR A 147 1.79 -22.55 5.27
N ASP A 148 0.84 -22.46 4.36
CA ASP A 148 0.77 -21.40 3.35
C ASP A 148 -0.10 -20.19 3.79
N THR A 149 -0.83 -20.35 4.88
CA THR A 149 -1.87 -19.40 5.34
C THR A 149 -1.58 -18.88 6.74
N ALA A 150 -1.79 -17.57 6.94
CA ALA A 150 -1.93 -16.97 8.25
C ALA A 150 -3.37 -16.49 8.47
N LEU A 151 -3.87 -16.71 9.67
CA LEU A 151 -5.19 -16.30 10.13
C LEU A 151 -5.10 -15.04 11.00
N PRO A 152 -6.18 -14.29 11.21
CA PRO A 152 -6.20 -13.17 12.15
C PRO A 152 -5.61 -13.57 13.52
N ASP A 153 -4.90 -12.65 14.15
CA ASP A 153 -4.21 -12.81 15.43
C ASP A 153 -3.05 -13.82 15.45
N MET A 154 -2.75 -14.47 14.34
CA MET A 154 -1.56 -15.29 14.19
C MET A 154 -0.32 -14.40 14.18
N VAL A 155 0.74 -14.85 14.87
CA VAL A 155 1.96 -14.09 15.07
C VAL A 155 3.09 -14.73 14.26
N LEU A 156 3.59 -14.00 13.27
CA LEU A 156 4.69 -14.44 12.40
C LEU A 156 6.00 -13.74 12.82
N PRO A 157 7.08 -14.48 13.13
CA PRO A 157 8.34 -13.87 13.52
C PRO A 157 9.02 -13.17 12.34
N LEU A 158 9.44 -11.91 12.57
CA LEU A 158 10.28 -11.13 11.66
C LEU A 158 11.73 -11.15 12.09
N SER A 159 11.97 -11.08 13.41
CA SER A 159 13.30 -11.16 14.04
C SER A 159 13.16 -11.86 15.38
N THR A 160 14.00 -12.86 15.64
CA THR A 160 14.03 -13.62 16.89
C THR A 160 15.46 -13.74 17.39
N ASN A 161 15.64 -13.80 18.72
CA ASN A 161 16.95 -13.90 19.36
C ASN A 161 17.66 -15.22 19.04
N ASP A 162 16.90 -16.29 18.78
CA ASP A 162 17.42 -17.60 18.39
C ASP A 162 17.67 -17.74 16.89
N GLY A 163 17.31 -16.73 16.08
CA GLY A 163 17.44 -16.72 14.62
C GLY A 163 16.48 -17.69 13.91
N ILE A 164 15.56 -18.32 14.63
CA ILE A 164 14.60 -19.27 14.06
C ILE A 164 13.38 -18.52 13.54
N LEU A 165 13.35 -18.26 12.24
CA LEU A 165 12.22 -17.62 11.56
C LEU A 165 11.30 -18.69 10.95
N ARG A 166 10.10 -18.82 11.52
CA ARG A 166 9.05 -19.66 10.96
C ARG A 166 8.33 -18.88 9.87
N ARG A 167 8.33 -19.43 8.66
CA ARG A 167 7.80 -18.77 7.47
C ARG A 167 6.51 -19.43 7.01
N LEU A 168 5.65 -18.67 6.35
CA LEU A 168 4.64 -19.27 5.48
C LEU A 168 5.37 -19.97 4.33
N VAL A 169 4.95 -21.18 4.01
CA VAL A 169 5.52 -21.96 2.90
C VAL A 169 4.39 -22.39 1.98
N ALA A 170 4.44 -21.95 0.74
CA ALA A 170 3.42 -22.22 -0.26
C ALA A 170 3.20 -23.74 -0.47
N TRP A 171 2.05 -24.10 -0.99
CA TRP A 171 1.80 -25.43 -1.53
C TRP A 171 2.66 -25.62 -2.80
N LYS A 172 2.99 -26.85 -3.14
CA LYS A 172 3.72 -27.19 -4.36
C LYS A 172 2.88 -26.97 -5.61
N GLY A 173 1.57 -27.15 -5.50
CA GLY A 173 0.61 -26.95 -6.57
C GLY A 173 -0.78 -26.64 -6.05
N PRO A 174 -1.76 -26.37 -6.91
CA PRO A 174 -3.13 -26.03 -6.49
C PRO A 174 -3.81 -27.13 -5.68
N ASP A 175 -3.45 -28.39 -5.93
CA ASP A 175 -3.97 -29.58 -5.27
C ASP A 175 -2.87 -30.44 -4.62
N ASP A 176 -1.66 -29.89 -4.46
CA ASP A 176 -0.53 -30.58 -3.82
C ASP A 176 -0.07 -29.76 -2.60
N PRO A 177 -0.46 -30.17 -1.37
CA PRO A 177 -0.06 -29.50 -0.12
C PRO A 177 1.44 -29.56 0.18
N GLY A 178 2.22 -30.37 -0.54
CA GLY A 178 3.66 -30.52 -0.35
C GLY A 178 4.40 -29.20 -0.35
N THR A 179 5.57 -29.17 0.28
CA THR A 179 6.38 -27.96 0.45
C THR A 179 6.91 -27.45 -0.90
N SER A 180 6.63 -26.19 -1.21
CA SER A 180 7.14 -25.45 -2.37
C SER A 180 8.46 -24.75 -2.04
N ASP A 181 9.16 -24.28 -3.08
CA ASP A 181 10.32 -23.39 -2.93
C ASP A 181 9.93 -21.97 -2.48
N TYR A 182 8.65 -21.59 -2.64
CA TYR A 182 8.19 -20.27 -2.20
C TYR A 182 7.90 -20.25 -0.70
N SER A 183 8.56 -19.33 0.01
CA SER A 183 8.30 -19.06 1.43
C SER A 183 8.24 -17.56 1.71
N MET A 184 7.49 -17.15 2.74
CA MET A 184 7.33 -15.75 3.14
C MET A 184 7.51 -15.59 4.65
N GLY A 185 8.28 -14.60 5.06
CA GLY A 185 8.51 -14.28 6.47
C GLY A 185 9.59 -13.24 6.65
N GLY A 186 10.11 -13.14 7.87
CA GLY A 186 11.23 -12.26 8.20
C GLY A 186 12.53 -12.66 7.51
N ASP A 187 13.46 -11.72 7.46
CA ASP A 187 14.83 -11.92 6.99
C ASP A 187 15.79 -11.80 8.18
N SER A 188 16.55 -12.86 8.45
CA SER A 188 17.54 -12.87 9.54
C SER A 188 18.68 -11.85 9.36
N SER A 189 18.86 -11.33 8.15
CA SER A 189 19.85 -10.28 7.86
C SER A 189 19.31 -8.86 8.07
N SER A 190 17.98 -8.70 8.28
CA SER A 190 17.32 -7.40 8.36
C SER A 190 16.03 -7.49 9.17
N ASP A 191 16.05 -6.99 10.39
CA ASP A 191 14.98 -7.10 11.39
C ASP A 191 13.62 -6.48 11.00
N LEU A 192 13.56 -5.68 9.96
CA LEU A 192 12.41 -4.81 9.65
C LEU A 192 11.72 -5.16 8.33
N GLN A 193 11.96 -6.34 7.78
CA GLN A 193 11.48 -6.68 6.44
C GLN A 193 10.69 -7.98 6.41
N VAL A 194 9.69 -8.00 5.50
CA VAL A 194 9.01 -9.22 5.05
C VAL A 194 9.49 -9.53 3.64
N VAL A 195 9.93 -10.74 3.43
CA VAL A 195 10.49 -11.22 2.15
C VAL A 195 9.74 -12.45 1.69
N ILE A 196 9.46 -12.53 0.40
CA ILE A 196 9.11 -13.78 -0.29
C ILE A 196 10.38 -14.32 -0.94
N TRP A 197 10.68 -15.57 -0.65
CA TRP A 197 11.83 -16.30 -1.16
C TRP A 197 11.38 -17.30 -2.22
N ASN A 198 12.25 -17.56 -3.21
CA ASN A 198 12.19 -18.72 -4.07
C ASN A 198 13.45 -19.53 -3.82
N GLY A 199 13.34 -20.62 -3.07
CA GLY A 199 14.46 -21.30 -2.46
C GLY A 199 15.23 -20.37 -1.52
N THR A 200 16.49 -20.07 -1.86
CA THR A 200 17.36 -19.17 -1.10
C THR A 200 17.43 -17.75 -1.67
N ARG A 201 16.75 -17.49 -2.78
CA ARG A 201 16.81 -16.19 -3.48
C ARG A 201 15.60 -15.33 -3.12
N PRO A 202 15.78 -14.06 -2.76
CA PRO A 202 14.67 -13.13 -2.63
C PRO A 202 13.91 -13.03 -3.95
N TYR A 203 12.59 -13.17 -3.89
CA TYR A 203 11.69 -13.06 -5.03
C TYR A 203 10.92 -11.75 -5.02
N TRP A 204 10.51 -11.34 -3.84
CA TRP A 204 9.87 -10.06 -3.55
C TRP A 204 10.16 -9.68 -2.10
N ARG A 205 10.18 -8.41 -1.80
CA ARG A 205 10.23 -7.93 -0.43
C ARG A 205 9.37 -6.68 -0.27
N ARG A 206 8.92 -6.47 0.95
CA ARG A 206 8.29 -5.23 1.36
C ARG A 206 9.35 -4.16 1.66
N SER A 207 8.96 -2.85 1.63
CA SER A 207 9.78 -1.78 2.19
C SER A 207 10.12 -2.08 3.66
N ALA A 208 11.25 -1.59 4.15
CA ALA A 208 11.54 -1.69 5.57
C ALA A 208 10.41 -1.00 6.36
N TRP A 209 10.02 -1.59 7.49
CA TRP A 209 9.00 -1.00 8.34
C TRP A 209 9.44 0.36 8.83
N ASP A 210 8.59 1.37 8.68
CA ASP A 210 8.84 2.78 9.04
C ASP A 210 8.31 3.16 10.42
N GLY A 211 7.75 2.19 11.17
CA GLY A 211 7.09 2.42 12.45
C GLY A 211 5.63 2.84 12.32
N SER A 212 5.16 3.07 11.11
CA SER A 212 3.73 3.27 10.90
C SER A 212 2.98 2.01 11.31
N LEU A 213 1.84 2.18 11.98
CA LEU A 213 0.79 1.18 11.85
C LEU A 213 0.57 1.08 10.35
N VAL A 214 0.99 -0.02 9.77
CA VAL A 214 0.49 -0.39 8.48
C VAL A 214 -0.98 -0.72 8.65
N SER A 215 -1.76 0.29 8.96
CA SER A 215 -3.11 0.34 8.49
C SER A 215 -2.97 0.56 6.98
N ALA A 216 -2.60 -0.46 6.28
CA ALA A 216 -3.23 -0.62 5.03
C ALA A 216 -4.71 -0.62 5.40
N LEU A 217 -5.32 0.54 5.39
CA LEU A 217 -6.76 0.72 5.39
C LEU A 217 -7.22 0.06 4.09
N TYR A 218 -7.24 -1.26 4.13
CA TYR A 218 -7.91 -2.07 3.15
C TYR A 218 -9.38 -1.90 3.47
N GLN A 219 -9.87 -0.75 3.10
CA GLN A 219 -11.28 -0.55 3.00
C GLN A 219 -11.70 -1.41 1.81
N SER A 220 -12.02 -2.66 2.10
CA SER A 220 -12.79 -3.50 1.18
C SER A 220 -13.96 -2.64 0.68
N ILE A 221 -14.39 -2.86 -0.55
CA ILE A 221 -15.65 -2.30 -1.11
C ILE A 221 -16.83 -2.42 -0.10
N THR A 222 -16.73 -3.31 0.88
CA THR A 222 -17.67 -3.59 1.96
C THR A 222 -17.38 -2.88 3.29
N GLY A 223 -16.36 -2.02 3.39
CA GLY A 223 -16.11 -1.17 4.57
C GLY A 223 -15.36 -1.81 5.74
N PHE A 224 -14.89 -3.05 5.63
CA PHE A 224 -14.12 -3.72 6.68
C PHE A 224 -12.66 -3.22 6.72
N ILE A 225 -12.10 -3.17 7.92
CA ILE A 225 -10.72 -2.72 8.15
C ILE A 225 -9.86 -3.92 8.55
N VAL A 226 -8.76 -4.11 7.83
CA VAL A 226 -7.67 -5.00 8.23
C VAL A 226 -6.52 -4.14 8.72
N THR A 227 -6.07 -4.40 9.93
CA THR A 227 -4.90 -3.74 10.54
C THR A 227 -3.78 -4.74 10.67
N GLU A 228 -2.70 -4.51 9.95
CA GLU A 228 -1.45 -5.25 10.11
C GLU A 228 -0.53 -4.49 11.06
N THR A 229 0.05 -5.17 12.03
CA THR A 229 0.84 -4.56 13.09
C THR A 229 2.14 -5.32 13.28
N ILE A 230 3.24 -4.60 13.51
CA ILE A 230 4.48 -5.18 14.01
C ILE A 230 4.54 -4.97 15.52
N VAL A 231 4.77 -6.06 16.25
CA VAL A 231 4.82 -6.10 17.72
C VAL A 231 6.24 -6.43 18.16
N ASP A 232 6.80 -5.61 19.04
CA ASP A 232 8.06 -5.89 19.74
C ASP A 232 7.76 -6.60 21.07
N ARG A 233 8.34 -7.78 21.26
CA ARG A 233 8.26 -8.58 22.50
C ARG A 233 9.66 -8.83 23.03
N GLY A 234 10.21 -7.87 23.77
CA GLY A 234 11.52 -8.03 24.39
C GLY A 234 12.71 -8.04 23.41
N GLY A 235 12.60 -7.28 22.32
CA GLY A 235 13.59 -7.19 21.26
C GLY A 235 13.39 -8.14 20.09
N GLU A 236 12.39 -9.01 20.16
CA GLU A 236 11.94 -9.84 19.05
C GLU A 236 10.77 -9.18 18.33
N LEU A 237 10.82 -9.14 17.00
CA LEU A 237 9.79 -8.52 16.18
C LEU A 237 8.89 -9.56 15.54
N TYR A 238 7.59 -9.31 15.64
CA TYR A 238 6.55 -10.18 15.11
C TYR A 238 5.55 -9.37 14.29
N MET A 239 5.12 -9.93 13.19
CA MET A 239 4.01 -9.42 12.39
C MET A 239 2.73 -10.16 12.73
N THR A 240 1.64 -9.42 12.91
CA THR A 240 0.28 -9.96 13.07
C THR A 240 -0.71 -9.09 12.33
N PHE A 241 -1.90 -9.60 12.06
CA PHE A 241 -2.99 -8.78 11.55
C PHE A 241 -4.29 -9.07 12.30
N THR A 242 -5.09 -8.05 12.44
CA THR A 242 -6.42 -8.10 13.05
C THR A 242 -7.46 -7.61 12.06
N VAL A 243 -8.70 -8.01 12.27
CA VAL A 243 -9.84 -7.60 11.45
C VAL A 243 -10.90 -6.94 12.33
N SER A 244 -11.63 -5.97 11.79
CA SER A 244 -12.71 -5.31 12.53
C SER A 244 -13.83 -6.29 12.86
N GLU A 245 -14.58 -6.02 13.93
CA GLU A 245 -15.75 -6.82 14.30
C GLU A 245 -16.78 -6.86 13.18
N GLY A 246 -17.39 -8.03 12.96
CA GLY A 246 -18.35 -8.25 11.86
C GLY A 246 -17.71 -8.48 10.50
N SER A 247 -16.39 -8.52 10.41
CA SER A 247 -15.69 -8.84 9.17
C SER A 247 -16.04 -10.25 8.64
N PRO A 248 -16.09 -10.46 7.33
CA PRO A 248 -16.16 -11.81 6.76
C PRO A 248 -14.93 -12.62 7.14
N SER A 249 -14.96 -13.93 6.86
CA SER A 249 -13.76 -14.75 7.00
C SER A 249 -12.63 -14.18 6.14
N MET A 250 -11.47 -13.96 6.75
CA MET A 250 -10.29 -13.39 6.08
C MET A 250 -9.06 -14.25 6.35
N ARG A 251 -8.16 -14.26 5.37
CA ARG A 251 -6.87 -14.93 5.52
C ARG A 251 -5.79 -14.25 4.68
N MET A 252 -4.57 -14.36 5.14
CA MET A 252 -3.35 -14.05 4.40
C MET A 252 -2.80 -15.36 3.84
N MET A 253 -2.43 -15.42 2.58
CA MET A 253 -1.99 -16.65 1.92
C MET A 253 -0.81 -16.39 0.98
N LEU A 254 0.15 -17.30 0.97
CA LEU A 254 1.19 -17.40 -0.06
C LEU A 254 0.81 -18.54 -1.02
N ASP A 255 0.45 -18.20 -2.26
CA ASP A 255 0.03 -19.21 -3.23
C ASP A 255 1.23 -19.95 -3.85
N TYR A 256 0.93 -21.04 -4.56
CA TYR A 256 1.93 -21.92 -5.20
C TYR A 256 2.75 -21.23 -6.31
N LYS A 257 2.37 -20.02 -6.74
CA LYS A 257 3.11 -19.21 -7.71
C LYS A 257 4.02 -18.18 -7.03
N GLY A 258 4.05 -18.15 -5.69
CA GLY A 258 4.80 -17.18 -4.92
C GLY A 258 4.10 -15.83 -4.81
N THR A 259 2.79 -15.80 -5.02
CA THR A 259 1.99 -14.58 -4.85
C THR A 259 1.40 -14.55 -3.44
N PHE A 260 1.72 -13.51 -2.71
CA PHE A 260 1.10 -13.18 -1.44
C PHE A 260 -0.25 -12.52 -1.67
N LYS A 261 -1.27 -12.95 -0.94
CA LYS A 261 -2.64 -12.46 -1.08
C LYS A 261 -3.28 -12.23 0.27
N PHE A 262 -3.99 -11.10 0.42
CA PHE A 262 -5.05 -10.96 1.41
C PHE A 262 -6.38 -11.28 0.76
N LEU A 263 -7.11 -12.21 1.35
CA LEU A 263 -8.35 -12.76 0.84
C LEU A 263 -9.48 -12.56 1.84
N ALA A 264 -10.63 -12.11 1.35
CA ALA A 264 -11.88 -12.05 2.09
C ALA A 264 -12.93 -12.96 1.44
N TRP A 265 -13.73 -13.65 2.26
CA TRP A 265 -14.82 -14.46 1.74
C TRP A 265 -16.01 -13.56 1.36
N ASN A 266 -16.43 -13.62 0.10
CA ASN A 266 -17.65 -12.97 -0.34
C ASN A 266 -18.80 -13.99 -0.40
N SER A 267 -19.77 -13.83 0.52
CA SER A 267 -20.93 -14.72 0.60
C SER A 267 -21.85 -14.62 -0.62
N ASN A 268 -21.89 -13.46 -1.28
CA ASN A 268 -22.76 -13.23 -2.45
C ASN A 268 -22.26 -13.97 -3.68
N SER A 269 -20.93 -13.92 -3.92
CA SER A 269 -20.30 -14.64 -5.05
C SER A 269 -19.89 -16.06 -4.68
N SER A 270 -19.98 -16.45 -3.39
CA SER A 270 -19.48 -17.72 -2.85
C SER A 270 -18.03 -18.00 -3.27
N SER A 271 -17.17 -16.98 -3.17
CA SER A 271 -15.77 -17.04 -3.58
C SER A 271 -14.85 -16.23 -2.66
N TRP A 272 -13.58 -16.60 -2.65
CA TRP A 272 -12.51 -15.82 -2.05
C TRP A 272 -12.09 -14.70 -3.01
N GLU A 273 -12.16 -13.45 -2.55
CA GLU A 273 -11.75 -12.28 -3.30
C GLU A 273 -10.45 -11.73 -2.73
N ALA A 274 -9.45 -11.58 -3.59
CA ALA A 274 -8.21 -10.95 -3.24
C ALA A 274 -8.35 -9.42 -3.34
N PHE A 275 -8.03 -8.72 -2.28
CA PHE A 275 -7.99 -7.26 -2.26
C PHE A 275 -6.56 -6.72 -2.21
N ILE A 276 -5.57 -7.60 -1.99
CA ILE A 276 -4.14 -7.35 -2.13
C ILE A 276 -3.48 -8.56 -2.75
N GLU A 277 -2.59 -8.30 -3.68
CA GLU A 277 -1.71 -9.28 -4.27
C GLU A 277 -0.30 -8.70 -4.48
N HIS A 278 0.74 -9.41 -4.06
CA HIS A 278 2.14 -9.08 -4.30
C HIS A 278 2.95 -10.32 -4.66
N PRO A 279 3.96 -10.21 -5.55
CA PRO A 279 4.27 -9.05 -6.37
C PRO A 279 3.22 -8.79 -7.44
N SER A 280 3.00 -7.53 -7.75
CA SER A 280 2.30 -7.12 -8.96
C SER A 280 3.11 -7.55 -10.20
N PRO A 281 2.47 -7.84 -11.36
CA PRO A 281 3.16 -8.48 -12.49
C PRO A 281 4.34 -7.73 -13.07
N ILE A 282 4.41 -6.41 -12.88
CA ILE A 282 5.40 -5.56 -13.52
C ILE A 282 6.29 -4.92 -12.46
N CYS A 283 7.59 -5.14 -12.60
CA CYS A 283 8.72 -4.60 -11.86
C CYS A 283 8.68 -4.62 -10.31
N GLU A 284 7.76 -5.35 -9.68
CA GLU A 284 7.81 -5.60 -8.23
C GLU A 284 8.72 -6.75 -7.82
N ARG A 285 9.20 -7.55 -8.78
CA ARG A 285 10.14 -8.63 -8.49
C ARG A 285 11.45 -8.05 -7.95
N TYR A 286 12.02 -8.76 -7.00
CA TYR A 286 13.26 -8.35 -6.34
C TYR A 286 14.35 -7.95 -7.35
N ALA A 287 14.93 -6.77 -7.12
CA ALA A 287 16.02 -6.19 -7.89
C ALA A 287 15.79 -6.12 -9.42
N TYR A 288 14.54 -6.04 -9.87
CA TYR A 288 14.16 -6.05 -11.29
C TYR A 288 14.89 -5.00 -12.12
N CYS A 289 15.07 -3.78 -11.59
CA CYS A 289 15.76 -2.69 -12.28
C CYS A 289 17.27 -2.62 -11.98
N GLY A 290 17.83 -3.62 -11.28
CA GLY A 290 19.24 -3.68 -10.94
C GLY A 290 19.72 -2.62 -9.95
N PRO A 291 21.05 -2.55 -9.70
CA PRO A 291 21.64 -1.56 -8.79
C PRO A 291 21.39 -0.12 -9.27
N PHE A 292 21.05 0.78 -8.33
CA PHE A 292 20.75 2.20 -8.58
C PHE A 292 19.63 2.47 -9.60
N GLY A 293 18.94 1.41 -10.06
CA GLY A 293 17.72 1.48 -10.84
C GLY A 293 16.50 1.37 -9.94
N TYR A 294 15.40 2.01 -10.32
CA TYR A 294 14.12 1.89 -9.63
C TYR A 294 12.99 1.66 -10.62
N CYS A 295 11.96 0.93 -10.17
CA CYS A 295 10.71 0.79 -10.90
C CYS A 295 9.82 2.01 -10.64
N ASP A 296 9.42 2.74 -11.67
CA ASP A 296 8.45 3.83 -11.54
C ASP A 296 7.03 3.28 -11.69
N ALA A 297 6.39 2.97 -10.57
CA ALA A 297 5.01 2.50 -10.51
C ALA A 297 3.98 3.64 -10.62
N ALA A 298 4.40 4.90 -10.59
CA ALA A 298 3.53 6.06 -10.80
C ALA A 298 3.15 6.24 -12.28
N GLU A 299 3.98 5.74 -13.20
CA GLU A 299 3.71 5.74 -14.64
C GLU A 299 2.55 4.80 -15.01
N THR A 300 1.86 5.10 -16.11
CA THR A 300 0.76 4.25 -16.61
C THR A 300 1.23 2.83 -16.94
N VAL A 301 2.44 2.72 -17.51
CA VAL A 301 3.16 1.47 -17.72
C VAL A 301 4.43 1.53 -16.88
N PRO A 302 4.52 0.76 -15.79
CA PRO A 302 5.71 0.74 -14.95
C PRO A 302 6.97 0.42 -15.75
N LYS A 303 8.02 1.22 -15.54
CA LYS A 303 9.31 1.06 -16.24
C LYS A 303 10.48 1.30 -15.30
N CYS A 304 11.64 0.76 -15.67
CA CYS A 304 12.89 1.04 -14.98
C CYS A 304 13.44 2.42 -15.34
N ASN A 305 13.85 3.16 -14.34
CA ASN A 305 14.55 4.43 -14.46
C ASN A 305 15.82 4.43 -13.61
N CYS A 306 16.79 5.26 -13.95
CA CYS A 306 17.95 5.51 -13.11
C CYS A 306 17.67 6.63 -12.10
N LEU A 307 18.29 6.54 -10.93
CA LEU A 307 18.30 7.64 -9.96
C LEU A 307 18.96 8.90 -10.57
N SER A 308 18.60 10.09 -10.06
CA SER A 308 19.25 11.34 -10.44
C SER A 308 20.77 11.25 -10.24
N GLY A 309 21.56 11.71 -11.20
CA GLY A 309 23.02 11.56 -11.18
C GLY A 309 23.56 10.18 -11.62
N PHE A 310 22.67 9.30 -12.10
CA PHE A 310 23.04 7.99 -12.64
C PHE A 310 22.60 7.84 -14.09
N GLU A 311 23.18 6.88 -14.80
CA GLU A 311 22.85 6.51 -16.17
C GLU A 311 22.78 4.98 -16.33
N PRO A 312 22.05 4.45 -17.30
CA PRO A 312 21.96 3.01 -17.51
C PRO A 312 23.34 2.38 -17.74
N ASP A 313 23.61 1.24 -17.10
CA ASP A 313 24.79 0.42 -17.35
C ASP A 313 24.45 -0.70 -18.31
N GLY A 314 24.53 -0.42 -19.60
CA GLY A 314 24.17 -1.33 -20.69
C GLY A 314 22.78 -1.08 -21.28
N VAL A 315 22.33 -1.99 -22.16
CA VAL A 315 21.18 -1.75 -23.04
C VAL A 315 19.83 -1.99 -22.36
N ASN A 316 19.74 -2.83 -21.31
CA ASN A 316 18.44 -3.32 -20.80
C ASN A 316 18.31 -3.30 -19.28
N PHE A 317 18.92 -2.38 -18.54
CA PHE A 317 18.89 -2.34 -17.06
C PHE A 317 19.34 -3.67 -16.38
N SER A 318 19.79 -4.68 -17.12
CA SER A 318 20.22 -5.97 -16.54
C SER A 318 21.39 -5.82 -15.57
N ARG A 319 22.21 -4.79 -15.77
CA ARG A 319 23.28 -4.36 -14.87
C ARG A 319 22.89 -3.15 -14.01
N GLY A 320 21.66 -2.66 -14.16
CA GLY A 320 21.16 -1.49 -13.45
C GLY A 320 21.68 -0.17 -13.99
N CYS A 321 22.03 0.73 -13.08
CA CYS A 321 22.56 2.04 -13.37
C CYS A 321 23.92 2.25 -12.70
N ARG A 322 24.77 3.07 -13.31
CA ARG A 322 26.06 3.49 -12.77
C ARG A 322 26.07 4.99 -12.49
N ARG A 323 26.90 5.44 -11.57
CA ARG A 323 27.09 6.86 -11.30
C ARG A 323 27.71 7.54 -12.53
N LYS A 324 27.23 8.73 -12.86
CA LYS A 324 27.88 9.59 -13.88
C LYS A 324 29.20 10.15 -13.39
N GLU A 325 29.30 10.39 -12.09
CA GLU A 325 30.47 10.94 -11.42
C GLU A 325 30.70 10.21 -10.09
N ASP A 326 31.96 9.86 -9.80
CA ASP A 326 32.35 9.17 -8.58
C ASP A 326 32.20 10.09 -7.35
N LEU A 327 31.79 9.52 -6.23
CA LEU A 327 31.74 10.23 -4.96
C LEU A 327 33.15 10.51 -4.48
N LYS A 328 33.46 11.79 -4.27
CA LYS A 328 34.67 12.20 -3.56
C LYS A 328 34.36 12.26 -2.08
N CYS A 329 35.20 11.61 -1.25
CA CYS A 329 35.07 11.70 0.18
C CYS A 329 35.44 13.11 0.66
N GLY A 330 34.56 13.83 1.35
CA GLY A 330 34.78 15.20 1.82
C GLY A 330 33.49 15.93 2.14
N LYS A 331 33.60 17.21 2.54
CA LYS A 331 32.47 18.05 2.98
C LYS A 331 31.51 18.46 1.86
N ASP A 332 31.89 18.28 0.61
CA ASP A 332 31.16 18.85 -0.55
C ASP A 332 30.10 17.94 -1.16
N ASN A 333 29.74 16.84 -0.50
CA ASN A 333 28.70 15.95 -0.98
C ASN A 333 27.34 16.39 -0.45
N ASN A 334 26.40 16.61 -1.36
CA ASN A 334 25.01 16.97 -1.06
C ASN A 334 24.10 15.75 -1.11
N PHE A 335 23.04 15.78 -0.30
CA PHE A 335 21.96 14.79 -0.36
C PHE A 335 20.79 15.35 -1.14
N SER A 336 20.31 14.56 -2.12
CA SER A 336 19.09 14.81 -2.85
C SER A 336 17.96 13.97 -2.26
N THR A 337 16.81 14.58 -2.00
CA THR A 337 15.63 13.88 -1.46
C THR A 337 14.81 13.27 -2.57
N LEU A 338 14.64 11.96 -2.53
CA LEU A 338 13.77 11.18 -3.41
C LEU A 338 12.52 10.80 -2.62
N ARG A 339 11.36 11.35 -2.99
CA ARG A 339 10.10 11.15 -2.27
C ARG A 339 9.34 9.94 -2.79
N GLY A 340 8.58 9.29 -1.88
CA GLY A 340 7.69 8.20 -2.24
C GLY A 340 8.41 6.94 -2.71
N MET A 341 9.60 6.66 -2.17
CA MET A 341 10.43 5.53 -2.58
C MET A 341 10.17 4.29 -1.71
N LYS A 342 10.12 3.11 -2.34
CA LYS A 342 10.41 1.85 -1.66
C LYS A 342 11.88 1.89 -1.25
N THR A 343 12.16 1.77 0.05
CA THR A 343 13.53 1.77 0.56
C THR A 343 14.35 0.63 -0.04
N PRO A 344 15.62 0.86 -0.42
CA PRO A 344 16.49 -0.19 -0.93
C PRO A 344 16.67 -1.34 0.05
N ASP A 345 17.09 -2.49 -0.43
CA ASP A 345 17.51 -3.62 0.40
C ASP A 345 18.91 -3.42 0.99
N LYS A 346 19.32 -4.32 1.91
CA LYS A 346 20.68 -4.38 2.51
C LYS A 346 21.09 -3.09 3.24
N PHE A 347 20.20 -2.57 4.05
CA PHE A 347 20.51 -1.44 4.91
C PHE A 347 21.22 -1.85 6.19
N LEU A 348 21.94 -0.90 6.76
CA LEU A 348 22.42 -0.93 8.13
C LEU A 348 21.43 -0.15 9.01
N TYR A 349 20.84 -0.80 10.01
CA TYR A 349 19.96 -0.17 10.98
C TYR A 349 20.77 0.42 12.14
N VAL A 350 20.76 1.75 12.27
CA VAL A 350 21.43 2.47 13.35
C VAL A 350 20.38 2.99 14.32
N ARG A 351 20.41 2.46 15.55
CA ARG A 351 19.42 2.77 16.59
C ARG A 351 19.71 4.10 17.28
N ASN A 352 18.66 4.71 17.84
CA ASN A 352 18.75 5.91 18.71
C ASN A 352 19.49 7.09 18.05
N ARG A 353 19.10 7.45 16.81
CA ARG A 353 19.65 8.61 16.10
C ARG A 353 18.56 9.65 15.83
N SER A 354 18.88 10.93 16.01
CA SER A 354 18.09 12.01 15.43
C SER A 354 18.29 12.09 13.92
N PHE A 355 17.44 12.85 13.24
CA PHE A 355 17.59 13.08 11.79
C PHE A 355 18.99 13.62 11.43
N ASP A 356 19.48 14.63 12.17
CA ASP A 356 20.80 15.23 11.92
C ASP A 356 21.94 14.24 12.21
N GLN A 357 21.81 13.43 13.26
CA GLN A 357 22.78 12.38 13.56
C GLN A 357 22.79 11.30 12.48
N CYS A 358 21.64 10.88 11.96
CA CYS A 358 21.54 9.92 10.86
C CYS A 358 22.20 10.47 9.58
N THR A 359 21.96 11.74 9.26
CA THR A 359 22.61 12.44 8.16
C THR A 359 24.11 12.46 8.31
N GLU A 360 24.60 12.78 9.52
CA GLU A 360 26.04 12.88 9.80
C GLU A 360 26.74 11.52 9.80
N GLU A 361 26.07 10.45 10.27
CA GLU A 361 26.59 9.07 10.16
C GLU A 361 26.86 8.71 8.70
N CYS A 362 25.90 9.00 7.79
CA CYS A 362 26.12 8.77 6.37
C CYS A 362 27.19 9.70 5.78
N ARG A 363 27.23 10.97 6.20
CA ARG A 363 28.23 11.95 5.69
C ARG A 363 29.64 11.54 6.02
N ARG A 364 29.90 11.05 7.23
CA ARG A 364 31.24 10.61 7.71
C ARG A 364 31.71 9.34 7.04
N ASN A 365 30.78 8.48 6.63
CA ASN A 365 31.13 7.23 5.97
C ASN A 365 31.21 7.42 4.46
N CYS A 366 32.43 7.34 3.92
CA CYS A 366 32.68 7.52 2.47
C CYS A 366 31.98 6.49 1.58
N SER A 367 31.70 5.31 2.11
CA SER A 367 30.95 4.25 1.40
C SER A 367 29.44 4.45 1.45
N CYS A 368 28.93 5.41 2.24
CA CYS A 368 27.50 5.66 2.32
C CYS A 368 26.97 6.28 1.04
N SER A 369 26.01 5.59 0.43
CA SER A 369 25.33 6.01 -0.81
C SER A 369 24.01 6.72 -0.55
N ALA A 370 23.30 6.34 0.51
CA ALA A 370 22.00 6.92 0.87
C ALA A 370 21.67 6.65 2.34
N TYR A 371 20.70 7.40 2.88
CA TYR A 371 20.07 7.11 4.16
C TYR A 371 18.56 7.37 4.08
N ALA A 372 17.80 6.77 5.01
CA ALA A 372 16.40 7.09 5.27
C ALA A 372 16.15 7.22 6.77
N TYR A 373 15.19 8.04 7.15
CA TYR A 373 14.89 8.33 8.54
C TYR A 373 13.39 8.35 8.80
N ALA A 374 12.96 7.68 9.88
CA ALA A 374 11.59 7.79 10.38
C ALA A 374 11.61 8.13 11.88
N ASN A 375 10.69 9.00 12.30
CA ASN A 375 10.47 9.32 13.71
C ASN A 375 9.28 8.53 14.23
N LEU A 376 9.55 7.52 15.04
CA LEU A 376 8.55 6.57 15.55
C LEU A 376 7.73 7.13 16.72
N LYS A 377 8.07 8.33 17.26
CA LYS A 377 7.39 8.94 18.42
C LYS A 377 5.95 9.34 18.17
N ASN A 378 5.60 9.67 16.94
CA ASN A 378 4.31 10.27 16.59
C ASN A 378 3.23 9.24 16.25
N GLU A 379 3.56 7.95 16.22
CA GLU A 379 2.63 6.89 15.85
C GLU A 379 1.98 6.30 17.11
N ARG A 380 0.67 6.40 17.24
CA ARG A 380 -0.13 5.88 18.38
C ARG A 380 0.09 4.38 18.65
N ALA A 381 0.61 3.63 17.68
CA ALA A 381 0.94 2.22 17.81
C ALA A 381 2.06 1.93 18.79
N TYR A 382 3.06 2.80 18.83
CA TYR A 382 4.21 2.63 19.74
C TYR A 382 3.85 2.90 21.21
N ALA A 383 2.88 3.77 21.47
CA ALA A 383 2.47 4.13 22.83
C ALA A 383 1.77 2.97 23.57
N ASN A 384 1.09 2.07 22.86
CA ASN A 384 0.39 0.93 23.46
C ASN A 384 1.29 -0.31 23.68
N LEU A 385 2.48 -0.35 23.09
CA LEU A 385 3.44 -1.46 23.21
C LEU A 385 4.39 -1.31 24.41
N ASN A 386 4.53 -0.10 24.97
CA ASN A 386 5.52 0.24 25.98
C ASN A 386 5.03 0.12 27.43
N ASN A 387 4.17 -0.82 27.75
CA ASN A 387 3.92 -1.20 29.17
C ASN A 387 5.09 -2.00 29.80
N GLY A 388 6.20 -2.13 29.10
CA GLY A 388 7.46 -2.72 29.58
C GLY A 388 8.57 -1.69 29.67
N SER A 389 9.19 -1.56 30.82
CA SER A 389 10.20 -0.62 31.29
C SER A 389 11.54 -0.61 30.53
N GLY A 390 11.53 -0.40 29.24
CA GLY A 390 12.72 -0.15 28.44
C GLY A 390 12.48 1.05 27.52
N ALA A 391 13.41 2.03 27.46
CA ALA A 391 13.32 3.12 26.50
C ALA A 391 13.43 2.52 25.09
N ALA A 392 12.28 2.26 24.47
CA ALA A 392 12.22 1.76 23.08
C ALA A 392 12.89 2.79 22.16
N ASP A 393 13.56 2.29 21.14
CA ASP A 393 14.14 3.12 20.09
C ASP A 393 13.01 3.91 19.41
N GLN A 394 13.06 5.23 19.53
CA GLN A 394 12.01 6.13 19.07
C GLN A 394 12.29 6.67 17.67
N SER A 395 13.31 6.13 17.00
CA SER A 395 13.72 6.56 15.68
C SER A 395 14.28 5.39 14.87
N ARG A 396 14.15 5.47 13.56
CA ARG A 396 14.72 4.51 12.62
C ARG A 396 15.64 5.23 11.65
N CYS A 397 16.94 5.00 11.79
CA CYS A 397 17.96 5.47 10.85
C CYS A 397 18.46 4.27 10.04
N LEU A 398 18.22 4.28 8.73
CA LEU A 398 18.72 3.28 7.78
C LEU A 398 19.83 3.89 6.93
N ILE A 399 20.93 3.18 6.77
CA ILE A 399 22.11 3.62 6.01
C ILE A 399 22.48 2.55 4.99
N TRP A 400 22.71 2.94 3.76
CA TRP A 400 23.17 2.06 2.68
C TRP A 400 24.62 2.32 2.35
N LEU A 401 25.41 1.25 2.43
CA LEU A 401 26.81 1.27 2.05
C LEU A 401 26.98 0.56 0.70
N GLY A 402 27.36 1.31 -0.33
CA GLY A 402 27.53 0.75 -1.68
C GLY A 402 26.27 0.81 -2.56
N GLY A 403 25.94 -0.30 -3.24
CA GLY A 403 24.86 -0.35 -4.22
C GLY A 403 23.48 -0.28 -3.59
N LEU A 404 22.56 0.47 -4.22
CA LEU A 404 21.15 0.53 -3.84
C LEU A 404 20.38 -0.42 -4.76
N VAL A 405 19.72 -1.44 -4.21
CA VAL A 405 19.00 -2.44 -4.99
C VAL A 405 17.54 -2.54 -4.57
N ASP A 406 16.68 -2.99 -5.49
CA ASP A 406 15.27 -3.26 -5.23
C ASP A 406 14.47 -2.04 -4.78
N MET A 407 14.58 -0.96 -5.55
CA MET A 407 13.84 0.28 -5.34
C MET A 407 12.64 0.39 -6.27
N ALA A 408 11.59 1.05 -5.79
CA ALA A 408 10.45 1.47 -6.58
C ALA A 408 10.02 2.87 -6.15
N LYS A 409 9.39 3.61 -7.05
CA LYS A 409 8.72 4.86 -6.75
C LYS A 409 7.21 4.59 -6.76
N PHE A 410 6.55 4.88 -5.66
CA PHE A 410 5.10 4.72 -5.54
C PHE A 410 4.38 5.98 -6.05
N ARG A 411 3.10 5.83 -6.37
CA ARG A 411 2.20 6.96 -6.63
C ARG A 411 2.02 7.79 -5.37
N ASP A 412 1.70 9.06 -5.52
CA ASP A 412 1.41 9.94 -4.38
C ASP A 412 0.30 9.31 -3.51
N GLY A 413 0.60 9.20 -2.20
CA GLY A 413 -0.27 8.49 -1.24
C GLY A 413 -0.04 6.98 -1.17
N GLY A 414 0.89 6.40 -1.93
CA GLY A 414 1.17 4.95 -1.98
C GLY A 414 2.08 4.40 -0.88
N GLY A 415 2.37 5.16 0.19
CA GLY A 415 3.12 4.66 1.35
C GLY A 415 4.65 4.55 1.15
N GLY A 416 5.22 5.29 0.22
CA GLY A 416 6.68 5.39 0.06
C GLY A 416 7.31 6.37 1.03
N GLU A 417 8.63 6.26 1.23
CA GLU A 417 9.42 7.06 2.14
C GLU A 417 10.33 8.05 1.41
N ASP A 418 10.88 9.01 2.16
CA ASP A 418 11.92 9.90 1.69
C ASP A 418 13.28 9.20 1.81
N LEU A 419 13.93 8.99 0.66
CA LEU A 419 15.28 8.47 0.55
C LEU A 419 16.24 9.62 0.24
N TYR A 420 17.26 9.80 1.07
CA TYR A 420 18.27 10.84 0.92
C TYR A 420 19.49 10.25 0.20
N LEU A 421 19.58 10.52 -1.10
CA LEU A 421 20.62 10.01 -1.99
C LEU A 421 21.84 10.92 -1.97
N ARG A 422 23.03 10.38 -1.73
CA ARG A 422 24.28 11.12 -1.80
C ARG A 422 24.73 11.31 -3.25
N LEU A 423 24.89 12.57 -3.66
CA LEU A 423 25.33 12.97 -4.99
C LEU A 423 26.69 13.67 -4.94
N ALA A 424 27.45 13.59 -6.03
CA ALA A 424 28.64 14.41 -6.24
C ALA A 424 28.22 15.88 -6.42
N SER A 425 29.01 16.84 -5.90
CA SER A 425 28.68 18.28 -5.89
C SER A 425 28.39 18.85 -7.27
N SER A 426 29.11 18.39 -8.28
CA SER A 426 28.96 18.80 -9.67
C SER A 426 27.63 18.41 -10.31
N THR A 427 26.93 17.39 -9.75
CA THR A 427 25.64 16.95 -10.28
C THR A 427 24.46 17.74 -9.72
N VAL A 428 24.61 18.34 -8.54
CA VAL A 428 23.56 19.14 -7.87
C VAL A 428 23.41 20.52 -8.52
N ASP A 429 24.53 21.12 -8.97
CA ASP A 429 24.54 22.45 -9.59
C ASP A 429 23.99 22.48 -11.02
N LYS A 430 23.78 21.31 -11.65
CA LYS A 430 23.24 21.20 -13.03
C LYS A 430 21.74 21.07 -13.16
N GLU A 431 20.96 21.03 -12.08
CA GLU A 431 19.56 21.43 -12.18
C GLU A 431 19.53 22.94 -12.42
N ILE A 432 19.81 23.33 -13.66
CA ILE A 432 19.67 24.69 -14.17
C ILE A 432 18.23 25.08 -13.81
N ASN A 433 18.09 25.99 -12.87
CA ASN A 433 16.81 26.61 -12.57
C ASN A 433 16.36 27.32 -13.86
N VAL A 434 15.71 26.59 -14.74
CA VAL A 434 15.17 27.06 -16.03
C VAL A 434 14.35 28.34 -15.81
N LEU A 435 13.72 28.46 -14.64
CA LEU A 435 13.04 29.67 -14.19
C LEU A 435 14.00 30.88 -14.04
N LYS A 436 15.23 30.69 -13.54
CA LYS A 436 16.21 31.78 -13.37
C LYS A 436 16.75 32.30 -14.70
N ILE A 437 16.70 31.49 -15.77
CA ILE A 437 17.10 31.90 -17.12
C ILE A 437 15.90 32.44 -17.89
N ILE A 438 14.74 31.81 -17.82
CA ILE A 438 13.54 32.23 -18.56
C ILE A 438 12.98 33.53 -18.00
N LEU A 439 12.95 33.73 -16.69
CA LEU A 439 12.39 34.93 -16.06
C LEU A 439 13.03 36.23 -16.54
N PRO A 440 14.37 36.39 -16.56
CA PRO A 440 14.99 37.61 -17.09
C PRO A 440 14.81 37.77 -18.62
N ILE A 441 14.74 36.69 -19.38
CA ILE A 441 14.46 36.77 -20.82
C ILE A 441 13.04 37.27 -21.08
N VAL A 442 12.05 36.70 -20.41
CA VAL A 442 10.65 37.13 -20.51
C VAL A 442 10.50 38.60 -20.06
N ALA A 443 11.14 38.95 -18.93
CA ALA A 443 11.11 40.34 -18.44
C ALA A 443 11.73 41.30 -19.44
N SER A 444 12.85 40.97 -20.07
CA SER A 444 13.49 41.82 -21.10
C SER A 444 12.62 41.96 -22.34
N LEU A 445 11.96 40.91 -22.79
CA LEU A 445 11.03 40.94 -23.93
C LEU A 445 9.80 41.80 -23.62
N LEU A 446 9.24 41.76 -22.41
CA LEU A 446 8.15 42.60 -22.00
C LEU A 446 8.53 44.08 -21.93
N ILE A 447 9.74 44.39 -21.44
CA ILE A 447 10.28 45.76 -21.44
C ILE A 447 10.44 46.28 -22.88
N LEU A 448 11.00 45.50 -23.79
CA LEU A 448 11.13 45.86 -25.20
C LEU A 448 9.78 46.07 -25.87
N ALA A 449 8.82 45.17 -25.60
CA ALA A 449 7.45 45.32 -26.11
C ALA A 449 6.77 46.61 -25.61
N SER A 450 6.95 46.96 -24.33
CA SER A 450 6.40 48.18 -23.74
C SER A 450 7.06 49.44 -24.35
N ILE A 451 8.37 49.44 -24.56
CA ILE A 451 9.09 50.54 -25.26
C ILE A 451 8.57 50.70 -26.69
N CYS A 452 8.40 49.61 -27.44
CA CYS A 452 7.83 49.64 -28.79
C CYS A 452 6.40 50.17 -28.79
N LEU A 453 5.55 49.79 -27.86
CA LEU A 453 4.18 50.31 -27.72
C LEU A 453 4.18 51.79 -27.45
N VAL A 454 5.00 52.30 -26.51
CA VAL A 454 5.14 53.72 -26.22
C VAL A 454 5.64 54.49 -27.46
N TRP A 455 6.59 53.93 -28.21
CA TRP A 455 7.10 54.52 -29.45
C TRP A 455 6.03 54.57 -30.55
N ILE A 456 5.24 53.51 -30.73
CA ILE A 456 4.11 53.48 -31.67
C ILE A 456 3.03 54.48 -31.27
N CYS A 457 2.68 54.57 -29.97
CA CYS A 457 1.71 55.52 -29.47
C CYS A 457 2.20 56.97 -29.69
N LYS A 458 3.48 57.26 -29.41
CA LYS A 458 4.10 58.57 -29.63
C LYS A 458 4.21 58.92 -31.14
N SER A 459 4.51 57.97 -31.99
CA SER A 459 4.57 58.16 -33.45
C SER A 459 3.17 58.34 -34.05
N ARG A 460 2.17 57.59 -33.61
CA ARG A 460 0.75 57.80 -33.97
C ARG A 460 0.19 59.13 -33.46
N GLY A 461 0.56 59.53 -32.25
CA GLY A 461 0.22 60.85 -31.70
C GLY A 461 0.81 62.00 -32.57
N LYS A 462 2.08 61.89 -32.95
CA LYS A 462 2.72 62.86 -33.86
C LYS A 462 2.08 62.90 -35.24
N ARG A 463 1.64 61.76 -35.79
CA ARG A 463 0.91 61.69 -37.08
C ARG A 463 -0.47 62.34 -36.97
N ARG A 464 -1.25 62.09 -35.87
CA ARG A 464 -2.56 62.72 -35.63
C ARG A 464 -2.43 64.23 -35.45
N ILE A 465 -1.41 64.71 -34.75
CA ILE A 465 -1.15 66.17 -34.60
C ILE A 465 -0.80 66.79 -35.95
N LYS A 466 -0.03 66.10 -36.81
CA LYS A 466 0.26 66.58 -38.17
C LYS A 466 -0.98 66.60 -39.07
N GLU A 467 -1.87 65.62 -38.95
CA GLU A 467 -3.14 65.58 -39.70
C GLU A 467 -4.09 66.64 -39.25
N ILE A 468 -4.18 66.91 -37.92
CA ILE A 468 -5.01 67.97 -37.35
C ILE A 468 -4.47 69.33 -37.81
N LYS A 469 -3.14 69.57 -37.80
CA LYS A 469 -2.54 70.78 -38.30
C LYS A 469 -2.78 70.98 -39.82
N ASN A 470 -2.70 69.92 -40.61
CA ASN A 470 -2.99 69.95 -42.04
C ASN A 470 -4.51 70.14 -42.33
N LYS A 471 -5.40 69.63 -41.49
CA LYS A 471 -6.85 69.90 -41.59
C LYS A 471 -7.19 71.36 -41.25
N HIS A 472 -6.56 71.95 -40.25
CA HIS A 472 -6.76 73.37 -39.92
C HIS A 472 -6.27 74.33 -41.02
N THR A 473 -5.15 73.95 -41.67
CA THR A 473 -4.64 74.79 -42.79
C THR A 473 -5.48 74.61 -44.08
N ARG A 474 -6.14 73.50 -44.29
CA ARG A 474 -7.09 73.29 -45.41
C ARG A 474 -8.46 73.90 -45.16
N GLN A 475 -8.93 74.05 -43.90
CA GLN A 475 -10.19 74.65 -43.60
C GLN A 475 -10.15 76.21 -43.72
N HIS A 476 -8.97 76.85 -43.59
CA HIS A 476 -8.82 78.27 -43.84
C HIS A 476 -8.81 78.68 -45.30
N LEU A 477 -8.65 77.70 -46.24
CA LEU A 477 -8.66 77.96 -47.69
C LEU A 477 -9.97 77.59 -48.40
N GLN A 478 -10.96 77.01 -47.70
CA GLN A 478 -12.23 76.56 -48.27
C GLN A 478 -13.49 77.26 -47.77
N ASN A 479 -13.34 78.28 -46.89
CA ASN A 479 -14.47 79.09 -46.41
C ASN A 479 -14.84 80.27 -47.30
N SER A 480 -14.60 80.12 -48.62
CA SER A 480 -15.19 81.10 -49.59
C SER A 480 -15.72 80.35 -50.80
N LYS A 481 -16.71 79.46 -50.62
CA LYS A 481 -17.75 79.17 -51.63
C LYS A 481 -18.70 78.09 -51.12
N LEU A 482 -19.97 78.49 -51.20
CA LEU A 482 -21.16 77.63 -51.23
C LEU A 482 -21.75 77.14 -49.94
N ASN A 483 -22.75 77.94 -49.56
CA ASN A 483 -24.00 77.55 -48.93
C ASN A 483 -24.70 76.47 -49.75
N GLU A 484 -25.51 75.74 -49.00
CA GLU A 484 -26.63 74.85 -49.41
C GLU A 484 -26.38 73.38 -49.37
N LEU A 485 -27.04 72.80 -48.48
CA LEU A 485 -28.01 71.73 -48.42
C LEU A 485 -27.85 70.78 -47.23
N GLU A 486 -28.92 70.75 -46.48
CA GLU A 486 -29.24 69.90 -45.32
C GLU A 486 -28.97 68.43 -45.55
N ASN A 487 -28.46 67.74 -44.51
CA ASN A 487 -29.04 66.47 -44.05
C ASN A 487 -28.54 66.17 -42.61
N GLU A 488 -29.48 66.10 -41.69
CA GLU A 488 -29.29 65.57 -40.32
C GLU A 488 -28.85 64.15 -40.34
N SER A 489 -27.65 63.82 -39.86
CA SER A 489 -27.31 62.48 -39.40
C SER A 489 -27.14 62.53 -37.88
N ILE A 490 -28.02 61.82 -37.20
CA ILE A 490 -27.97 61.60 -35.75
C ILE A 490 -26.70 60.80 -35.45
N ASP A 491 -25.73 61.47 -34.86
CA ASP A 491 -24.50 60.82 -34.35
C ASP A 491 -24.86 60.16 -33.02
N LEU A 492 -25.08 58.83 -33.06
CA LEU A 492 -25.22 58.00 -31.87
C LEU A 492 -23.85 57.88 -31.17
N PRO A 493 -23.75 58.08 -29.84
CA PRO A 493 -22.48 57.96 -29.14
C PRO A 493 -21.99 56.53 -29.16
N TYR A 494 -20.78 56.35 -29.63
CA TYR A 494 -20.11 55.03 -29.66
C TYR A 494 -19.61 54.68 -28.26
N ILE A 495 -20.15 53.62 -27.63
CA ILE A 495 -19.77 53.14 -26.32
C ILE A 495 -18.92 51.85 -26.51
N CYS A 496 -17.73 51.80 -25.93
CA CYS A 496 -16.87 50.62 -25.95
C CYS A 496 -17.49 49.47 -25.14
N PHE A 497 -17.33 48.24 -25.63
CA PHE A 497 -17.84 47.05 -24.95
C PHE A 497 -17.28 46.87 -23.53
N GLU A 498 -16.03 47.24 -23.32
CA GLU A 498 -15.37 47.22 -21.99
C GLU A 498 -16.02 48.16 -20.98
N ASP A 499 -16.52 49.31 -21.44
CA ASP A 499 -17.25 50.26 -20.60
C ASP A 499 -18.62 49.70 -20.19
N ILE A 500 -19.25 48.92 -21.06
CA ILE A 500 -20.51 48.25 -20.79
C ILE A 500 -20.32 47.12 -19.76
N VAL A 501 -19.25 46.30 -19.91
CA VAL A 501 -18.89 45.25 -18.96
C VAL A 501 -18.65 45.84 -17.58
N THR A 502 -17.90 46.94 -17.50
CA THR A 502 -17.59 47.61 -16.23
C THR A 502 -18.84 48.26 -15.61
N ALA A 503 -19.66 48.97 -16.38
CA ALA A 503 -20.86 49.62 -15.91
C ALA A 503 -21.97 48.64 -15.47
N THR A 504 -21.97 47.43 -15.97
CA THR A 504 -22.92 46.36 -15.62
C THR A 504 -22.37 45.38 -14.58
N ASP A 505 -21.15 45.62 -14.06
CA ASP A 505 -20.45 44.71 -13.15
C ASP A 505 -20.36 43.27 -13.70
N ASN A 506 -19.79 43.18 -14.91
CA ASN A 506 -19.69 41.95 -15.67
C ASN A 506 -21.03 41.22 -15.89
N PHE A 507 -22.08 42.00 -16.21
CA PHE A 507 -23.45 41.48 -16.41
C PHE A 507 -24.02 40.74 -15.19
N SER A 508 -23.73 41.24 -13.98
CA SER A 508 -24.18 40.70 -12.71
C SER A 508 -25.72 40.62 -12.63
N ASP A 509 -26.20 39.49 -12.10
CA ASP A 509 -27.65 39.28 -11.92
C ASP A 509 -28.32 40.34 -11.01
N TYR A 510 -27.57 41.02 -10.14
CA TYR A 510 -28.07 42.14 -9.32
C TYR A 510 -28.40 43.39 -10.15
N LYS A 511 -27.86 43.52 -11.34
CA LYS A 511 -28.12 44.61 -12.28
C LYS A 511 -29.07 44.23 -13.41
N LEU A 512 -29.61 43.02 -13.39
CA LEU A 512 -30.57 42.51 -14.37
C LEU A 512 -31.96 43.18 -14.14
N LEU A 513 -32.43 43.93 -15.12
CA LEU A 513 -33.73 44.57 -15.08
C LEU A 513 -34.86 43.66 -15.61
N GLY A 514 -34.54 42.73 -16.50
CA GLY A 514 -35.50 41.81 -17.06
C GLY A 514 -34.95 40.96 -18.20
N LYS A 515 -35.70 39.92 -18.56
CA LYS A 515 -35.36 38.99 -19.67
C LYS A 515 -36.55 38.91 -20.62
N GLY A 516 -36.37 39.33 -21.87
CA GLY A 516 -37.38 39.26 -22.93
C GLY A 516 -36.95 38.37 -24.08
N GLY A 517 -37.82 38.28 -25.13
CA GLY A 517 -37.54 37.45 -26.31
C GLY A 517 -36.28 37.84 -27.12
N PHE A 518 -35.77 39.04 -26.91
CA PHE A 518 -34.56 39.59 -27.58
C PHE A 518 -33.30 39.58 -26.72
N GLY A 519 -33.36 39.14 -25.47
CA GLY A 519 -32.18 39.03 -24.60
C GLY A 519 -32.42 39.57 -23.18
N LYS A 520 -31.29 39.70 -22.44
CA LYS A 520 -31.26 40.23 -21.06
C LYS A 520 -30.96 41.73 -21.06
N VAL A 521 -31.65 42.52 -20.20
CA VAL A 521 -31.48 43.95 -20.07
C VAL A 521 -30.87 44.27 -18.71
N TYR A 522 -29.79 45.05 -18.69
CA TYR A 522 -29.03 45.38 -17.47
C TYR A 522 -29.05 46.90 -17.20
N LYS A 523 -29.01 47.27 -15.91
CA LYS A 523 -28.86 48.65 -15.45
C LYS A 523 -27.39 49.05 -15.43
N MET A 524 -27.02 50.13 -16.08
CA MET A 524 -25.67 50.69 -16.01
C MET A 524 -25.51 51.62 -14.79
N GLN A 525 -24.31 51.72 -14.25
CA GLN A 525 -24.02 52.46 -12.99
C GLN A 525 -23.92 53.99 -13.14
N GLN A 526 -23.87 54.49 -14.38
CA GLN A 526 -24.06 55.95 -14.63
C GLN A 526 -25.51 56.18 -15.02
N GLU A 527 -26.11 57.26 -14.53
CA GLU A 527 -27.54 57.60 -14.59
C GLU A 527 -28.17 57.71 -15.98
N ILE A 528 -27.67 56.98 -16.96
CA ILE A 528 -28.24 56.91 -18.29
C ILE A 528 -28.75 55.48 -18.52
N LEU A 529 -30.04 55.29 -18.55
CA LEU A 529 -30.71 54.04 -18.89
C LEU A 529 -30.49 53.74 -20.38
N CYS A 530 -29.48 52.94 -20.75
CA CYS A 530 -29.37 52.36 -22.10
C CYS A 530 -29.91 50.94 -22.09
N LEU A 531 -30.98 50.69 -22.83
CA LEU A 531 -31.52 49.36 -23.12
C LEU A 531 -30.67 48.71 -24.25
N ILE A 532 -29.83 47.79 -23.89
CA ILE A 532 -29.05 47.02 -24.86
C ILE A 532 -29.56 45.58 -24.86
N GLY A 533 -30.19 45.17 -25.96
CA GLY A 533 -30.56 43.76 -26.20
C GLY A 533 -29.38 42.99 -26.81
N LEU A 534 -28.81 42.05 -26.07
CA LEU A 534 -27.84 41.09 -26.62
C LEU A 534 -28.53 39.87 -27.20
N PRO A 535 -28.19 39.39 -28.39
CA PRO A 535 -28.78 38.21 -28.97
C PRO A 535 -28.36 37.00 -28.14
N GLY A 536 -29.34 36.18 -27.80
CA GLY A 536 -29.13 34.91 -27.08
C GLY A 536 -28.28 33.97 -27.90
N SER A 537 -27.13 33.59 -27.37
CA SER A 537 -26.35 32.47 -27.91
C SER A 537 -27.11 31.18 -27.67
N ARG A 538 -27.31 30.40 -28.72
CA ARG A 538 -27.71 29.01 -28.66
C ARG A 538 -26.56 28.12 -28.23
#